data_ccb943d1c2abc391bb90fed6a09b8bf6
#
_entry.id   ccb943d1c2abc391bb90fed6a09b8bf6
#
_cell.length_a   1.000
_cell.length_b   1.000
_cell.length_c   1.000
_cell.angle_alpha   90.00
_cell.angle_beta   90.00
_cell.angle_gamma   90.00
#
_symmetry.space_group_name_H-M   'P 1'
#
loop_
_entity.id
_entity.type
_entity.pdbx_description
1 polymer ?
#
loop_
_entity_poly.entity_id
_entity_poly.type
_entity_poly.pdbx_seq_one_letter_code
_entity_poly.pdbx_strand_id
1 'polypeptide(L)'
;MSGGSAIYLGNYYHSVDVEKYMNGSSEVSVEKFDKGWFFDGAGEEKALIFYPGAKVATEAYAPLMYQLAESGIDCFLVDMPFHMAFFGMNRAEEIMQEYNYEAWYLGGHSLGGAMAANFAADYVEDHTDGIRGLLLLAAYPTKDLSTSDMSVVTVYGSEDGVLNMDKIVAGRELMPQDYKEVCIEGGNHAQFGSYGAQKGDGTAAIPAEEQWARTVEVFVGDESE
;
A
#
# COMPACT_ATOMS: atom_id res chain seq x y z
N MET A 1 -10.28 -17.69 29.12
CA MET A 1 -9.25 -17.54 28.05
C MET A 1 -9.52 -16.35 27.10
N SER A 2 -10.27 -15.32 27.52
CA SER A 2 -10.66 -14.19 26.66
C SER A 2 -9.81 -12.90 26.78
N GLY A 3 -8.95 -12.79 27.81
CA GLY A 3 -8.15 -11.58 28.03
C GLY A 3 -6.91 -11.44 27.15
N GLY A 4 -6.29 -12.54 26.76
CA GLY A 4 -5.04 -12.51 25.98
C GLY A 4 -5.22 -12.09 24.53
N SER A 5 -6.33 -12.45 23.90
CA SER A 5 -6.63 -12.10 22.51
C SER A 5 -6.97 -10.61 22.35
N ALA A 6 -7.71 -10.03 23.30
CA ALA A 6 -8.05 -8.61 23.28
C ALA A 6 -6.81 -7.69 23.46
N ILE A 7 -5.89 -8.09 24.35
CA ILE A 7 -4.62 -7.37 24.54
C ILE A 7 -3.73 -7.47 23.28
N TYR A 8 -3.70 -8.61 22.62
CA TYR A 8 -2.91 -8.81 21.40
C TYR A 8 -3.42 -7.95 20.23
N LEU A 9 -4.74 -7.83 20.06
CA LEU A 9 -5.36 -7.04 18.99
C LEU A 9 -5.30 -5.52 19.27
N GLY A 10 -5.24 -5.12 20.55
CA GLY A 10 -5.11 -3.70 20.95
C GLY A 10 -3.68 -3.15 20.93
N ASN A 11 -2.66 -3.97 20.68
CA ASN A 11 -1.26 -3.52 20.61
C ASN A 11 -0.83 -3.37 19.15
N TYR A 12 -0.72 -2.13 18.68
CA TYR A 12 -0.33 -1.77 17.32
C TYR A 12 0.59 -0.54 17.30
N TYR A 13 1.28 -0.31 16.20
CA TYR A 13 2.12 0.87 15.97
C TYR A 13 1.25 2.08 15.65
N HIS A 14 1.38 3.13 16.45
CA HIS A 14 0.66 4.39 16.26
C HIS A 14 1.32 5.24 15.19
N SER A 15 0.54 6.08 14.50
CA SER A 15 1.06 7.08 13.57
C SER A 15 1.86 8.17 14.31
N VAL A 16 2.88 8.70 13.65
CA VAL A 16 3.79 9.74 14.18
C VAL A 16 3.91 10.84 13.13
N ASP A 17 3.74 12.11 13.56
CA ASP A 17 3.97 13.32 12.75
C ASP A 17 3.22 13.33 11.40
N VAL A 18 1.96 12.86 11.39
CA VAL A 18 1.12 12.76 10.17
C VAL A 18 0.15 13.93 9.99
N GLU A 19 -0.01 14.81 10.99
CA GLU A 19 -1.04 15.84 11.06
C GLU A 19 -1.02 16.78 9.84
N LYS A 20 0.16 17.17 9.37
CA LYS A 20 0.30 18.06 8.20
C LYS A 20 -0.26 17.42 6.92
N TYR A 21 -0.17 16.11 6.78
CA TYR A 21 -0.71 15.37 5.64
C TYR A 21 -2.20 15.10 5.77
N MET A 22 -2.66 14.86 7.01
CA MET A 22 -4.08 14.62 7.31
C MET A 22 -4.94 15.89 7.23
N ASN A 23 -4.34 17.07 7.37
CA ASN A 23 -5.05 18.34 7.25
C ASN A 23 -5.29 18.76 5.79
N GLY A 24 -4.64 18.10 4.85
CA GLY A 24 -4.72 18.49 3.43
C GLY A 24 -4.05 19.83 3.11
N SER A 25 -4.28 20.32 1.91
CA SER A 25 -3.78 21.61 1.41
C SER A 25 -4.74 22.21 0.37
N SER A 26 -4.30 23.20 -0.39
CA SER A 26 -5.03 23.69 -1.56
C SER A 26 -4.95 22.74 -2.77
N GLU A 27 -4.04 21.77 -2.75
CA GLU A 27 -3.78 20.85 -3.87
C GLU A 27 -4.32 19.44 -3.60
N VAL A 28 -4.41 19.03 -2.32
CA VAL A 28 -4.92 17.72 -1.90
C VAL A 28 -5.93 17.91 -0.79
N SER A 29 -7.19 17.54 -1.01
CA SER A 29 -8.17 17.42 0.06
C SER A 29 -8.06 16.07 0.75
N VAL A 30 -8.31 16.04 2.07
CA VAL A 30 -8.28 14.80 2.85
C VAL A 30 -9.57 14.68 3.64
N GLU A 31 -10.34 13.67 3.33
CA GLU A 31 -11.65 13.46 3.91
C GLU A 31 -11.77 12.06 4.51
N LYS A 32 -12.49 11.96 5.64
CA LYS A 32 -12.83 10.66 6.18
C LYS A 32 -14.10 10.14 5.52
N PHE A 33 -14.05 8.88 5.05
CA PHE A 33 -15.23 8.14 4.63
C PHE A 33 -15.45 6.91 5.51
N ASP A 34 -16.48 6.13 5.28
CA ASP A 34 -16.87 5.02 6.16
C ASP A 34 -15.82 3.89 6.26
N LYS A 35 -14.97 3.74 5.24
CA LYS A 35 -13.95 2.67 5.18
C LYS A 35 -12.50 3.18 5.38
N GLY A 36 -12.29 4.47 5.66
CA GLY A 36 -10.95 5.01 5.85
C GLY A 36 -10.81 6.49 5.51
N TRP A 37 -9.74 6.85 4.80
CA TRP A 37 -9.40 8.21 4.42
C TRP A 37 -9.24 8.31 2.92
N PHE A 38 -9.82 9.35 2.34
CA PHE A 38 -9.72 9.68 0.93
C PHE A 38 -8.81 10.90 0.75
N PHE A 39 -7.79 10.75 -0.06
CA PHE A 39 -6.85 11.79 -0.47
C PHE A 39 -7.15 12.11 -1.93
N ASP A 40 -7.76 13.25 -2.17
CA ASP A 40 -8.25 13.72 -3.47
C ASP A 40 -7.31 14.83 -3.97
N GLY A 41 -6.58 14.55 -5.02
CA GLY A 41 -5.63 15.43 -5.67
C GLY A 41 -6.19 16.07 -6.93
N ALA A 42 -5.32 16.43 -7.87
CA ALA A 42 -5.72 17.03 -9.14
C ALA A 42 -6.13 16.00 -10.22
N GLY A 43 -5.90 14.70 -9.96
CA GLY A 43 -6.25 13.61 -10.88
C GLY A 43 -7.72 13.22 -10.76
N GLU A 44 -8.35 12.87 -11.89
CA GLU A 44 -9.73 12.37 -11.92
C GLU A 44 -9.85 10.98 -12.57
N GLU A 45 -8.76 10.46 -13.10
CA GLU A 45 -8.76 9.23 -13.92
C GLU A 45 -8.23 8.01 -13.17
N LYS A 46 -7.28 8.20 -12.24
CA LYS A 46 -6.54 7.13 -11.57
C LYS A 46 -6.76 7.16 -10.06
N ALA A 47 -7.04 6.00 -9.49
CA ALA A 47 -7.12 5.85 -8.04
C ALA A 47 -6.37 4.62 -7.53
N LEU A 48 -5.73 4.78 -6.37
CA LEU A 48 -5.09 3.71 -5.61
C LEU A 48 -5.89 3.39 -4.35
N ILE A 49 -6.24 2.13 -4.17
CA ILE A 49 -6.77 1.62 -2.89
C ILE A 49 -5.62 0.98 -2.13
N PHE A 50 -5.30 1.52 -0.96
CA PHE A 50 -4.10 1.13 -0.19
C PHE A 50 -4.44 0.43 1.12
N TYR A 51 -3.83 -0.74 1.33
CA TYR A 51 -3.98 -1.59 2.52
C TYR A 51 -2.78 -1.44 3.46
N PRO A 52 -3.00 -0.95 4.70
CA PRO A 52 -1.97 -0.83 5.73
C PRO A 52 -1.30 -2.16 6.09
N GLY A 53 -0.06 -2.07 6.56
CA GLY A 53 0.64 -3.20 7.17
C GLY A 53 -0.02 -3.70 8.46
N ALA A 54 0.27 -4.94 8.83
CA ALA A 54 -0.28 -5.56 10.02
C ALA A 54 0.09 -4.78 11.29
N LYS A 55 -0.92 -4.50 12.12
CA LYS A 55 -0.76 -3.79 13.40
C LYS A 55 -0.15 -2.39 13.27
N VAL A 56 -0.41 -1.71 12.18
CA VAL A 56 -0.04 -0.31 11.98
C VAL A 56 -1.30 0.53 11.88
N ALA A 57 -1.31 1.69 12.54
CA ALA A 57 -2.38 2.68 12.40
C ALA A 57 -2.56 3.07 10.93
N THR A 58 -3.79 3.20 10.48
CA THR A 58 -4.10 3.56 9.09
C THR A 58 -3.43 4.87 8.70
N GLU A 59 -3.55 5.89 9.54
CA GLU A 59 -3.03 7.23 9.31
C GLU A 59 -1.50 7.28 9.15
N ALA A 60 -0.78 6.23 9.57
CA ALA A 60 0.67 6.16 9.38
C ALA A 60 1.10 6.22 7.90
N TYR A 61 0.22 5.88 6.97
CA TYR A 61 0.49 5.94 5.53
C TYR A 61 0.04 7.24 4.86
N ALA A 62 -0.51 8.19 5.63
CA ALA A 62 -0.95 9.47 5.11
C ALA A 62 0.14 10.23 4.33
N PRO A 63 1.42 10.25 4.77
CA PRO A 63 2.46 10.94 4.01
C PRO A 63 2.64 10.42 2.58
N LEU A 64 2.60 9.11 2.39
CA LEU A 64 2.75 8.49 1.09
C LEU A 64 1.50 8.70 0.22
N MET A 65 0.29 8.53 0.80
CA MET A 65 -0.96 8.76 0.09
C MET A 65 -1.11 10.20 -0.37
N TYR A 66 -0.71 11.15 0.48
CA TYR A 66 -0.72 12.56 0.17
C TYR A 66 0.18 12.88 -1.03
N GLN A 67 1.43 12.36 -1.08
CA GLN A 67 2.35 12.59 -2.18
C GLN A 67 1.88 11.93 -3.49
N LEU A 68 1.22 10.77 -3.42
CA LEU A 68 0.62 10.14 -4.59
C LEU A 68 -0.56 10.97 -5.13
N ALA A 69 -1.40 11.52 -4.24
CA ALA A 69 -2.49 12.42 -4.63
C ALA A 69 -1.97 13.73 -5.26
N GLU A 70 -0.91 14.33 -4.70
CA GLU A 70 -0.21 15.47 -5.33
C GLU A 70 0.30 15.13 -6.74
N SER A 71 0.61 13.86 -6.99
CA SER A 71 1.11 13.38 -8.29
C SER A 71 0.00 12.95 -9.26
N GLY A 72 -1.27 13.16 -8.90
CA GLY A 72 -2.44 12.90 -9.76
C GLY A 72 -3.02 11.49 -9.64
N ILE A 73 -2.75 10.76 -8.56
CA ILE A 73 -3.36 9.46 -8.26
C ILE A 73 -4.13 9.58 -6.94
N ASP A 74 -5.44 9.67 -7.02
CA ASP A 74 -6.29 9.73 -5.84
C ASP A 74 -6.13 8.47 -4.97
N CYS A 75 -6.13 8.63 -3.64
CA CYS A 75 -5.81 7.51 -2.77
C CYS A 75 -6.90 7.23 -1.73
N PHE A 76 -7.37 6.00 -1.69
CA PHE A 76 -8.23 5.45 -0.65
C PHE A 76 -7.38 4.65 0.34
N LEU A 77 -7.07 5.25 1.47
CA LEU A 77 -6.33 4.61 2.55
C LEU A 77 -7.30 3.88 3.48
N VAL A 78 -7.31 2.56 3.43
CA VAL A 78 -8.38 1.74 3.99
C VAL A 78 -8.14 1.39 5.45
N ASP A 79 -9.09 1.68 6.32
CA ASP A 79 -9.13 1.15 7.68
C ASP A 79 -9.31 -0.38 7.62
N MET A 80 -8.51 -1.10 8.38
CA MET A 80 -8.63 -2.56 8.44
C MET A 80 -9.10 -3.02 9.82
N PRO A 81 -10.10 -3.92 9.91
CA PRO A 81 -10.54 -4.43 11.19
C PRO A 81 -9.37 -4.98 12.00
N PHE A 82 -9.24 -4.54 13.25
CA PHE A 82 -8.14 -4.92 14.14
C PHE A 82 -6.74 -4.60 13.62
N HIS A 83 -6.59 -3.63 12.70
CA HIS A 83 -5.34 -3.34 11.98
C HIS A 83 -4.74 -4.55 11.25
N MET A 84 -5.61 -5.38 10.66
CA MET A 84 -5.22 -6.59 9.94
C MET A 84 -5.97 -6.68 8.60
N ALA A 85 -5.28 -6.49 7.49
CA ALA A 85 -5.85 -6.49 6.13
C ALA A 85 -6.58 -7.80 5.78
N PHE A 86 -6.19 -8.89 6.38
CA PHE A 86 -6.84 -10.19 6.27
C PHE A 86 -8.35 -10.15 6.58
N PHE A 87 -8.80 -9.29 7.50
CA PHE A 87 -10.23 -9.19 7.87
C PHE A 87 -11.02 -8.20 6.99
N GLY A 88 -10.36 -7.46 6.13
CA GLY A 88 -10.99 -6.44 5.28
C GLY A 88 -10.57 -6.52 3.81
N MET A 89 -10.10 -7.68 3.35
CA MET A 89 -9.54 -7.86 2.01
C MET A 89 -10.47 -7.41 0.88
N ASN A 90 -11.78 -7.62 1.03
CA ASN A 90 -12.79 -7.29 0.00
C ASN A 90 -13.25 -5.82 0.03
N ARG A 91 -12.70 -4.96 0.89
CA ARG A 91 -13.09 -3.54 0.95
C ARG A 91 -12.76 -2.78 -0.34
N ALA A 92 -11.79 -3.24 -1.10
CA ALA A 92 -11.48 -2.66 -2.41
C ALA A 92 -12.67 -2.76 -3.37
N GLU A 93 -13.34 -3.90 -3.44
CA GLU A 93 -14.51 -4.09 -4.30
C GLU A 93 -15.65 -3.12 -3.95
N GLU A 94 -15.92 -2.94 -2.64
CA GLU A 94 -16.94 -2.01 -2.17
C GLU A 94 -16.61 -0.56 -2.56
N ILE A 95 -15.33 -0.16 -2.50
CA ILE A 95 -14.87 1.18 -2.93
C ILE A 95 -15.01 1.34 -4.44
N MET A 96 -14.58 0.35 -5.22
CA MET A 96 -14.72 0.40 -6.69
C MET A 96 -16.17 0.42 -7.16
N GLN A 97 -17.12 -0.08 -6.37
CA GLN A 97 -18.55 0.01 -6.65
C GLN A 97 -19.15 1.39 -6.30
N GLU A 98 -18.56 2.12 -5.35
CA GLU A 98 -19.05 3.43 -4.89
C GLU A 98 -18.49 4.60 -5.71
N TYR A 99 -17.26 4.46 -6.23
CA TYR A 99 -16.54 5.51 -6.94
C TYR A 99 -16.26 5.08 -8.40
N ASN A 100 -16.12 6.07 -9.28
CA ASN A 100 -15.91 5.80 -10.69
C ASN A 100 -14.59 6.41 -11.18
N TYR A 101 -13.60 5.54 -11.41
CA TYR A 101 -12.30 5.89 -11.99
C TYR A 101 -12.06 5.04 -13.25
N GLU A 102 -11.30 5.59 -14.19
CA GLU A 102 -10.93 4.88 -15.43
C GLU A 102 -9.89 3.79 -15.17
N ALA A 103 -9.01 4.03 -14.19
CA ALA A 103 -7.94 3.11 -13.81
C ALA A 103 -7.86 2.93 -12.29
N TRP A 104 -8.10 1.72 -11.85
CA TRP A 104 -7.92 1.33 -10.46
C TRP A 104 -6.59 0.64 -10.23
N TYR A 105 -5.89 1.06 -9.20
CA TYR A 105 -4.71 0.40 -8.67
C TYR A 105 -4.98 -0.09 -7.26
N LEU A 106 -4.38 -1.21 -6.90
CA LEU A 106 -4.35 -1.69 -5.53
C LEU A 106 -2.93 -1.64 -5.01
N GLY A 107 -2.79 -1.44 -3.73
CA GLY A 107 -1.47 -1.45 -3.12
C GLY A 107 -1.52 -1.73 -1.64
N GLY A 108 -0.36 -1.89 -1.07
CA GLY A 108 -0.27 -2.06 0.37
C GLY A 108 1.14 -2.37 0.83
N HIS A 109 1.31 -2.26 2.14
CA HIS A 109 2.56 -2.51 2.81
C HIS A 109 2.53 -3.86 3.54
N SER A 110 3.58 -4.66 3.38
CA SER A 110 3.78 -5.92 4.13
C SER A 110 2.56 -6.84 3.99
N LEU A 111 1.90 -7.25 5.07
CA LEU A 111 0.67 -8.05 5.01
C LEU A 111 -0.43 -7.36 4.18
N GLY A 112 -0.54 -6.03 4.23
CA GLY A 112 -1.50 -5.28 3.42
C GLY A 112 -1.26 -5.47 1.93
N GLY A 113 0.00 -5.39 1.49
CA GLY A 113 0.38 -5.64 0.10
C GLY A 113 0.09 -7.06 -0.36
N ALA A 114 0.39 -8.06 0.47
CA ALA A 114 0.07 -9.46 0.16
C ALA A 114 -1.45 -9.68 0.04
N MET A 115 -2.26 -9.04 0.89
CA MET A 115 -3.72 -9.14 0.82
C MET A 115 -4.30 -8.39 -0.39
N ALA A 116 -3.74 -7.24 -0.75
CA ALA A 116 -4.10 -6.52 -1.96
C ALA A 116 -3.82 -7.36 -3.22
N ALA A 117 -2.64 -7.99 -3.29
CA ALA A 117 -2.29 -8.88 -4.40
C ALA A 117 -3.21 -10.12 -4.47
N ASN A 118 -3.57 -10.71 -3.32
CA ASN A 118 -4.48 -11.85 -3.29
C ASN A 118 -5.90 -11.47 -3.73
N PHE A 119 -6.40 -10.31 -3.30
CA PHE A 119 -7.69 -9.80 -3.76
C PHE A 119 -7.66 -9.54 -5.28
N ALA A 120 -6.60 -8.88 -5.77
CA ALA A 120 -6.47 -8.61 -7.21
C ALA A 120 -6.45 -9.89 -8.04
N ALA A 121 -5.74 -10.93 -7.60
CA ALA A 121 -5.70 -12.22 -8.28
C ALA A 121 -7.10 -12.86 -8.38
N ASP A 122 -7.88 -12.85 -7.27
CA ASP A 122 -9.24 -13.37 -7.28
C ASP A 122 -10.18 -12.51 -8.15
N TYR A 123 -10.02 -11.18 -8.05
CA TYR A 123 -10.89 -10.26 -8.78
C TYR A 123 -10.76 -10.38 -10.30
N VAL A 124 -9.54 -10.50 -10.83
CA VAL A 124 -9.33 -10.60 -12.29
C VAL A 124 -9.74 -11.94 -12.87
N GLU A 125 -9.88 -13.00 -12.06
CA GLU A 125 -10.46 -14.28 -12.53
C GLU A 125 -11.93 -14.12 -12.92
N ASP A 126 -12.68 -13.27 -12.21
CA ASP A 126 -14.12 -13.05 -12.43
C ASP A 126 -14.43 -11.80 -13.29
N HIS A 127 -13.46 -10.88 -13.44
CA HIS A 127 -13.62 -9.59 -14.10
C HIS A 127 -12.46 -9.33 -15.08
N THR A 128 -12.77 -9.03 -16.32
CA THR A 128 -11.77 -8.75 -17.37
C THR A 128 -11.23 -7.31 -17.31
N ASP A 129 -11.94 -6.42 -16.61
CA ASP A 129 -11.62 -5.00 -16.53
C ASP A 129 -11.69 -4.51 -15.06
N GLY A 130 -10.92 -3.47 -14.74
CA GLY A 130 -11.05 -2.75 -13.48
C GLY A 130 -9.71 -2.47 -12.78
N ILE A 131 -8.91 -3.49 -12.48
CA ILE A 131 -7.62 -3.30 -11.81
C ILE A 131 -6.50 -3.26 -12.85
N ARG A 132 -5.81 -2.11 -12.92
CA ARG A 132 -4.71 -1.87 -13.87
C ARG A 132 -3.37 -2.32 -13.34
N GLY A 133 -3.18 -2.24 -12.03
CA GLY A 133 -1.89 -2.63 -11.47
C GLY A 133 -1.82 -2.67 -9.96
N LEU A 134 -0.64 -3.03 -9.46
CA LEU A 134 -0.36 -3.21 -8.04
C LEU A 134 0.90 -2.45 -7.60
N LEU A 135 0.82 -1.81 -6.44
CA LEU A 135 1.96 -1.26 -5.69
C LEU A 135 2.22 -2.10 -4.43
N LEU A 136 3.25 -2.93 -4.45
CA LEU A 136 3.61 -3.83 -3.36
C LEU A 136 4.81 -3.29 -2.59
N LEU A 137 4.57 -2.74 -1.40
CA LEU A 137 5.62 -2.19 -0.54
C LEU A 137 6.08 -3.24 0.48
N ALA A 138 7.33 -3.68 0.36
CA ALA A 138 7.89 -4.76 1.17
C ALA A 138 6.94 -5.98 1.26
N ALA A 139 6.36 -6.36 0.13
CA ALA A 139 5.34 -7.39 0.00
C ALA A 139 5.54 -8.24 -1.26
N TYR A 140 4.94 -9.41 -1.27
CA TYR A 140 4.96 -10.37 -2.38
C TYR A 140 3.60 -11.04 -2.54
N PRO A 141 3.22 -11.48 -3.75
CA PRO A 141 1.99 -12.22 -3.97
C PRO A 141 2.11 -13.64 -3.40
N THR A 142 0.99 -14.23 -3.01
CA THR A 142 0.86 -15.64 -2.65
C THR A 142 -0.07 -16.41 -3.59
N LYS A 143 -0.67 -15.68 -4.56
CA LYS A 143 -1.48 -16.19 -5.66
C LYS A 143 -0.84 -15.85 -7.00
N ASP A 144 -1.18 -16.60 -8.02
CA ASP A 144 -0.67 -16.45 -9.37
C ASP A 144 -1.28 -15.23 -10.06
N LEU A 145 -0.44 -14.31 -10.51
CA LEU A 145 -0.77 -13.12 -11.29
C LEU A 145 -0.18 -13.18 -12.70
N SER A 146 0.56 -14.25 -13.03
CA SER A 146 1.39 -14.35 -14.23
C SER A 146 0.59 -14.28 -15.54
N THR A 147 -0.70 -14.56 -15.49
CA THR A 147 -1.60 -14.49 -16.65
C THR A 147 -2.41 -13.20 -16.72
N SER A 148 -2.24 -12.29 -15.79
CA SER A 148 -2.94 -11.00 -15.79
C SER A 148 -2.22 -9.97 -16.66
N ASP A 149 -2.97 -9.00 -17.16
CA ASP A 149 -2.45 -7.84 -17.90
C ASP A 149 -2.14 -6.64 -16.97
N MET A 150 -2.05 -6.88 -15.66
CA MET A 150 -1.72 -5.84 -14.69
C MET A 150 -0.24 -5.44 -14.75
N SER A 151 0.04 -4.15 -14.52
CA SER A 151 1.38 -3.68 -14.16
C SER A 151 1.62 -3.89 -12.67
N VAL A 152 2.73 -4.51 -12.29
CA VAL A 152 3.05 -4.76 -10.87
C VAL A 152 4.40 -4.17 -10.51
N VAL A 153 4.39 -3.27 -9.53
CA VAL A 153 5.60 -2.67 -8.99
C VAL A 153 5.81 -3.13 -7.56
N THR A 154 6.93 -3.79 -7.30
CA THR A 154 7.38 -4.14 -5.95
C THR A 154 8.51 -3.22 -5.52
N VAL A 155 8.37 -2.58 -4.36
CA VAL A 155 9.39 -1.69 -3.79
C VAL A 155 9.75 -2.15 -2.39
N TYR A 156 11.03 -2.22 -2.08
CA TYR A 156 11.53 -2.53 -0.73
C TYR A 156 12.84 -1.79 -0.44
N GLY A 157 13.20 -1.70 0.84
CA GLY A 157 14.43 -1.03 1.27
C GLY A 157 15.61 -2.00 1.38
N SER A 158 16.84 -1.53 1.12
CA SER A 158 18.05 -2.34 1.31
C SER A 158 18.32 -2.72 2.77
N GLU A 159 17.83 -1.90 3.71
CA GLU A 159 17.95 -2.11 5.15
C GLU A 159 16.70 -2.78 5.77
N ASP A 160 15.81 -3.33 4.94
CA ASP A 160 14.61 -4.04 5.43
C ASP A 160 15.01 -5.34 6.14
N GLY A 161 14.84 -5.36 7.46
CA GLY A 161 15.12 -6.52 8.31
C GLY A 161 13.92 -7.43 8.56
N VAL A 162 12.74 -7.08 8.05
CA VAL A 162 11.47 -7.81 8.26
C VAL A 162 11.08 -8.64 7.04
N LEU A 163 11.30 -8.09 5.84
CA LEU A 163 10.94 -8.72 4.58
C LEU A 163 11.73 -10.02 4.36
N ASN A 164 11.00 -11.06 3.99
CA ASN A 164 11.63 -12.33 3.60
C ASN A 164 12.02 -12.29 2.12
N MET A 165 13.29 -12.07 1.82
CA MET A 165 13.81 -11.99 0.46
C MET A 165 13.67 -13.29 -0.33
N ASP A 166 13.70 -14.46 0.32
CA ASP A 166 13.45 -15.75 -0.36
C ASP A 166 12.03 -15.80 -0.91
N LYS A 167 11.08 -15.14 -0.23
CA LYS A 167 9.69 -15.02 -0.70
C LYS A 167 9.53 -14.01 -1.84
N ILE A 168 10.28 -12.92 -1.84
CA ILE A 168 10.35 -12.00 -2.99
C ILE A 168 10.84 -12.76 -4.22
N VAL A 169 11.97 -13.46 -4.09
CA VAL A 169 12.56 -14.24 -5.20
C VAL A 169 11.60 -15.31 -5.72
N ALA A 170 10.97 -16.08 -4.83
CA ALA A 170 9.99 -17.08 -5.21
C ALA A 170 8.72 -16.47 -5.83
N GLY A 171 8.31 -15.27 -5.36
CA GLY A 171 7.15 -14.54 -5.86
C GLY A 171 7.28 -14.05 -7.30
N ARG A 172 8.52 -13.91 -7.82
CA ARG A 172 8.75 -13.48 -9.21
C ARG A 172 8.10 -14.40 -10.25
N GLU A 173 8.02 -15.69 -9.96
CA GLU A 173 7.35 -16.65 -10.85
C GLU A 173 5.83 -16.48 -10.91
N LEU A 174 5.25 -15.76 -9.93
CA LEU A 174 3.83 -15.46 -9.84
C LEU A 174 3.47 -14.09 -10.45
N MET A 175 4.46 -13.32 -10.90
CA MET A 175 4.25 -11.95 -11.41
C MET A 175 3.85 -11.96 -12.89
N PRO A 176 3.09 -10.94 -13.34
CA PRO A 176 2.76 -10.75 -14.74
C PRO A 176 3.99 -10.37 -15.58
N GLN A 177 3.81 -10.28 -16.89
CA GLN A 177 4.88 -9.87 -17.81
C GLN A 177 5.36 -8.44 -17.52
N ASP A 178 4.44 -7.55 -17.18
CA ASP A 178 4.72 -6.17 -16.79
C ASP A 178 4.99 -6.09 -15.27
N TYR A 179 6.21 -6.48 -14.90
CA TYR A 179 6.66 -6.51 -13.51
C TYR A 179 7.97 -5.75 -13.32
N LYS A 180 7.97 -4.87 -12.35
CA LYS A 180 9.13 -4.09 -11.93
C LYS A 180 9.43 -4.29 -10.45
N GLU A 181 10.70 -4.53 -10.14
CA GLU A 181 11.19 -4.69 -8.77
C GLU A 181 12.24 -3.64 -8.48
N VAL A 182 12.05 -2.85 -7.43
CA VAL A 182 12.94 -1.74 -7.06
C VAL A 182 13.37 -1.86 -5.61
N CYS A 183 14.69 -1.87 -5.40
CA CYS A 183 15.30 -1.74 -4.08
C CYS A 183 15.67 -0.29 -3.83
N ILE A 184 15.09 0.34 -2.81
CA ILE A 184 15.49 1.68 -2.35
C ILE A 184 16.70 1.53 -1.44
N GLU A 185 17.85 1.97 -1.92
CA GLU A 185 19.10 1.96 -1.15
C GLU A 185 18.97 2.84 0.10
N GLY A 186 19.30 2.28 1.25
CA GLY A 186 19.20 2.94 2.55
C GLY A 186 17.80 2.99 3.16
N GLY A 187 16.76 2.53 2.44
CA GLY A 187 15.41 2.41 2.97
C GLY A 187 15.21 1.18 3.86
N ASN A 188 14.19 1.16 4.71
CA ASN A 188 13.85 0.02 5.54
C ASN A 188 12.35 -0.33 5.48
N HIS A 189 11.92 -1.33 6.23
CA HIS A 189 10.52 -1.77 6.27
C HIS A 189 9.58 -0.70 6.83
N ALA A 190 9.91 -0.16 7.98
CA ALA A 190 9.02 0.72 8.74
C ALA A 190 8.78 2.07 8.03
N GLN A 191 9.74 2.58 7.28
CA GLN A 191 9.64 3.89 6.64
C GLN A 191 8.72 3.96 5.43
N PHE A 192 8.07 2.87 5.01
CA PHE A 192 6.91 2.98 4.11
C PHE A 192 5.69 3.63 4.77
N GLY A 193 5.65 3.68 6.10
CA GLY A 193 4.71 4.47 6.88
C GLY A 193 5.42 5.39 7.87
N SER A 194 4.67 6.23 8.57
CA SER A 194 5.16 7.11 9.62
C SER A 194 4.65 6.61 10.98
N TYR A 195 5.33 5.60 11.55
CA TYR A 195 4.98 4.97 12.83
C TYR A 195 6.19 4.61 13.71
N GLY A 196 7.35 5.15 13.36
CA GLY A 196 8.58 4.93 14.09
C GLY A 196 9.21 3.55 13.84
N ALA A 197 10.13 3.16 14.71
CA ALA A 197 10.89 1.93 14.54
C ALA A 197 10.03 0.68 14.76
N GLN A 198 10.20 -0.31 13.89
CA GLN A 198 9.56 -1.61 14.01
C GLN A 198 10.54 -2.66 14.56
N LYS A 199 10.03 -3.52 15.43
CA LYS A 199 10.84 -4.61 15.99
C LYS A 199 11.30 -5.57 14.89
N GLY A 200 12.60 -5.79 14.81
CA GLY A 200 13.23 -6.71 13.86
C GLY A 200 13.64 -6.04 12.55
N ASP A 201 13.27 -4.77 12.35
CA ASP A 201 13.67 -4.02 11.17
C ASP A 201 15.12 -3.51 11.27
N GLY A 202 15.72 -3.22 10.12
CA GLY A 202 17.02 -2.56 10.01
C GLY A 202 16.94 -1.06 10.28
N THR A 203 18.09 -0.44 10.46
CA THR A 203 18.18 1.00 10.61
C THR A 203 18.31 1.65 9.25
N ALA A 204 17.34 2.46 8.87
CA ALA A 204 17.40 3.18 7.61
C ALA A 204 18.59 4.16 7.56
N ALA A 205 19.22 4.28 6.40
CA ALA A 205 20.30 5.20 6.12
C ALA A 205 19.82 6.49 5.45
N ILE A 206 18.54 6.54 5.03
CA ILE A 206 17.88 7.71 4.44
C ILE A 206 16.69 8.15 5.31
N PRO A 207 16.23 9.42 5.21
CA PRO A 207 15.00 9.87 5.84
C PRO A 207 13.75 9.18 5.27
N ALA A 208 12.68 9.10 6.05
CA ALA A 208 11.41 8.52 5.60
C ALA A 208 10.80 9.30 4.41
N GLU A 209 10.92 10.62 4.43
CA GLU A 209 10.47 11.50 3.35
C GLU A 209 11.13 11.16 2.01
N GLU A 210 12.41 10.79 2.03
CA GLU A 210 13.12 10.37 0.83
C GLU A 210 12.64 9.00 0.34
N GLN A 211 12.37 8.07 1.24
CA GLN A 211 11.80 6.76 0.88
C GLN A 211 10.42 6.90 0.25
N TRP A 212 9.55 7.78 0.80
CA TRP A 212 8.23 8.06 0.20
C TRP A 212 8.38 8.70 -1.18
N ALA A 213 9.20 9.73 -1.33
CA ALA A 213 9.41 10.40 -2.60
C ALA A 213 9.92 9.44 -3.70
N ARG A 214 10.88 8.59 -3.38
CA ARG A 214 11.38 7.56 -4.30
C ARG A 214 10.31 6.53 -4.65
N THR A 215 9.46 6.15 -3.69
CA THR A 215 8.33 5.23 -3.93
C THR A 215 7.33 5.84 -4.91
N VAL A 216 6.98 7.12 -4.72
CA VAL A 216 6.09 7.87 -5.61
C VAL A 216 6.70 7.97 -7.01
N GLU A 217 7.97 8.37 -7.14
CA GLU A 217 8.68 8.48 -8.42
C GLU A 217 8.66 7.15 -9.19
N VAL A 218 8.92 6.04 -8.51
CA VAL A 218 8.91 4.70 -9.12
C VAL A 218 7.53 4.33 -9.63
N PHE A 219 6.48 4.59 -8.85
CA PHE A 219 5.13 4.19 -9.20
C PHE A 219 4.52 5.09 -10.27
N VAL A 220 4.63 6.42 -10.13
CA VAL A 220 4.10 7.39 -11.11
C VAL A 220 4.90 7.33 -12.42
N GLY A 221 6.21 7.10 -12.37
CA GLY A 221 7.04 6.97 -13.56
C GLY A 221 6.71 5.74 -14.39
N ASP A 222 6.34 4.65 -13.74
CA ASP A 222 5.89 3.40 -14.38
C ASP A 222 4.55 3.57 -15.12
N GLU A 223 3.68 4.42 -14.57
CA GLU A 223 2.35 4.73 -15.11
C GLU A 223 2.36 5.65 -16.35
N SER A 224 3.51 6.21 -16.70
CA SER A 224 3.65 7.19 -17.80
C SER A 224 4.23 6.62 -19.09
N GLU A 225 4.63 5.34 -19.08
CA GLU A 225 5.14 4.61 -20.25
C GLU A 225 4.06 3.72 -20.86
#